data_369cb37749d9303c863e07dc02a6f735
#
_entry.id   369cb37749d9303c863e07dc02a6f735
#
_cell.length_a   1.000
_cell.length_b   1.000
_cell.length_c   1.000
_cell.angle_alpha   90.00
_cell.angle_beta   90.00
_cell.angle_gamma   90.00
#
_symmetry.space_group_name_H-M   'P 1'
#
loop_
_entity.id
_entity.type
_entity.pdbx_description
1 polymer ?
#
loop_
_entity_poly.entity_id
_entity_poly.type
_entity_poly.pdbx_seq_one_letter_code
_entity_poly.pdbx_strand_id
1 'polypeptide(L)'
;MSFPTNFVWGAAASAYQIEGAWDEDGKGPSTWDMFTRTPGKIWEGHTGNIACDHYHRYKDDVAMMADLGLKAYRLSVSWPRVLPDGAGRVNDKGLDFYDRLVDELLSKEIQPWVTLFHWDFPYALFLRGGWLNPESPKWFAKFTEVVVSKLSDRVKHWITLNEPQCFIGLGMGNGEHAPGFKLDMREGLLAGHHALIAHGRAIEAIRSKSKQPAQIGWSSAGGVYYPATQSPEDIAAARQATLSVYSESVWNNSWWCDPVVFGHYPEEGLRAYGEAAPRFTAAEMKVISTPMDFYGCSIFFGVAVKASSSGSVVIARQPPGHPHSHYLWKHTPTALYWGPRFFTERWKLPMVITENGMSNSGDWVSFDGRVHDAARIEFMSSNLLQLEKALREGVDVRGYFAWSIMDNFEWAEGYKHRFGLVHVDYETQRRTPKDSAYWYGDVIRSNGGALDKFASAGTDAPPYVIKETMRYINAHLSEMFNIKDLAAHMRCHPDFLSRKFKKHTGVDLSLYIRRIRIDHARELLKNPDLLIDDAAEQSGFTDRIHFSKVFRRLTGQTPGQYQRQFRVERDASLHTPLKPKNPRSVHA
;
A
#
# COMPACT_ATOMS: atom_id res chain seq x y z
N MET A 1 -5.19 0.75 28.29
CA MET A 1 -6.19 0.21 27.33
C MET A 1 -5.48 -0.81 26.49
N SER A 2 -6.10 -1.92 26.13
CA SER A 2 -5.44 -2.99 25.37
C SER A 2 -6.41 -3.57 24.35
N PHE A 3 -5.87 -3.94 23.20
CA PHE A 3 -6.58 -4.76 22.22
C PHE A 3 -6.87 -6.15 22.80
N PRO A 4 -7.78 -6.94 22.21
CA PRO A 4 -7.99 -8.33 22.63
C PRO A 4 -6.66 -9.10 22.67
N THR A 5 -6.51 -10.04 23.61
CA THR A 5 -5.26 -10.81 23.78
C THR A 5 -4.90 -11.65 22.57
N ASN A 6 -5.89 -12.03 21.76
CA ASN A 6 -5.73 -12.79 20.52
C ASN A 6 -5.75 -11.89 19.26
N PHE A 7 -5.61 -10.57 19.42
CA PHE A 7 -5.59 -9.65 18.29
C PHE A 7 -4.31 -9.85 17.47
N VAL A 8 -4.47 -10.00 16.16
CA VAL A 8 -3.36 -10.27 15.25
C VAL A 8 -2.70 -8.96 14.81
N TRP A 9 -1.44 -8.79 15.15
CA TRP A 9 -0.61 -7.68 14.74
C TRP A 9 0.36 -8.11 13.64
N GLY A 10 0.31 -7.45 12.49
CA GLY A 10 1.18 -7.81 11.37
C GLY A 10 1.52 -6.65 10.45
N ALA A 11 2.27 -6.98 9.41
CA ALA A 11 2.51 -6.11 8.26
C ALA A 11 2.28 -6.91 6.98
N ALA A 12 2.05 -6.21 5.88
CA ALA A 12 1.71 -6.83 4.60
C ALA A 12 2.72 -6.44 3.51
N ALA A 13 2.81 -7.26 2.47
CA ALA A 13 3.39 -6.96 1.18
C ALA A 13 2.79 -7.88 0.11
N SER A 14 2.99 -7.56 -1.18
CA SER A 14 2.58 -8.44 -2.28
C SER A 14 3.78 -8.94 -3.09
N ALA A 15 3.62 -10.11 -3.71
CA ALA A 15 4.68 -10.79 -4.45
C ALA A 15 5.31 -9.89 -5.53
N TYR A 16 4.51 -9.33 -6.43
CA TYR A 16 5.04 -8.51 -7.53
C TYR A 16 5.78 -7.25 -7.03
N GLN A 17 5.32 -6.67 -5.93
CA GLN A 17 5.86 -5.43 -5.41
C GLN A 17 7.21 -5.58 -4.71
N ILE A 18 7.55 -6.78 -4.20
CA ILE A 18 8.79 -6.96 -3.42
C ILE A 18 9.72 -8.07 -3.91
N GLU A 19 9.22 -9.12 -4.55
CA GLU A 19 10.02 -10.33 -4.82
C GLU A 19 11.17 -10.09 -5.79
N GLY A 20 10.92 -9.42 -6.91
CA GLY A 20 11.86 -9.42 -8.02
C GLY A 20 11.99 -10.78 -8.68
N ALA A 21 13.18 -11.13 -9.15
CA ALA A 21 13.48 -12.41 -9.80
C ALA A 21 12.42 -12.78 -10.85
N TRP A 22 12.08 -11.82 -11.72
CA TRP A 22 10.90 -11.85 -12.59
C TRP A 22 10.95 -12.95 -13.66
N ASP A 23 12.15 -13.41 -14.06
CA ASP A 23 12.41 -14.44 -15.07
C ASP A 23 13.30 -15.58 -14.54
N GLU A 24 13.48 -15.67 -13.20
CA GLU A 24 14.34 -16.67 -12.58
C GLU A 24 13.56 -17.92 -12.18
N ASP A 25 14.29 -19.03 -12.07
CA ASP A 25 13.82 -20.34 -11.62
C ASP A 25 12.52 -20.80 -12.30
N GLY A 26 12.33 -20.41 -13.57
CA GLY A 26 11.22 -20.86 -14.39
C GLY A 26 9.90 -20.13 -14.14
N LYS A 27 9.91 -18.97 -13.46
CA LYS A 27 8.74 -18.09 -13.35
C LYS A 27 8.26 -17.66 -14.74
N GLY A 28 6.95 -17.80 -15.00
CA GLY A 28 6.30 -17.25 -16.17
C GLY A 28 6.01 -15.74 -16.01
N PRO A 29 5.79 -15.01 -17.11
CA PRO A 29 5.42 -13.60 -17.05
C PRO A 29 4.01 -13.42 -16.51
N SER A 30 3.83 -12.38 -15.67
CA SER A 30 2.53 -11.84 -15.28
C SER A 30 2.05 -10.74 -16.21
N THR A 31 0.80 -10.34 -16.07
CA THR A 31 0.27 -9.14 -16.74
C THR A 31 1.04 -7.88 -16.32
N TRP A 32 1.52 -7.80 -15.08
CA TRP A 32 2.33 -6.69 -14.60
C TRP A 32 3.73 -6.69 -15.21
N ASP A 33 4.38 -7.85 -15.37
CA ASP A 33 5.67 -7.93 -16.08
C ASP A 33 5.58 -7.37 -17.50
N MET A 34 4.46 -7.58 -18.18
CA MET A 34 4.25 -7.06 -19.54
C MET A 34 3.80 -5.60 -19.56
N PHE A 35 2.95 -5.20 -18.61
CA PHE A 35 2.43 -3.85 -18.52
C PHE A 35 3.52 -2.82 -18.23
N THR A 36 4.46 -3.13 -17.34
CA THR A 36 5.58 -2.25 -17.00
C THR A 36 6.54 -1.99 -18.17
N ARG A 37 6.51 -2.83 -19.21
CA ARG A 37 7.30 -2.63 -20.44
C ARG A 37 6.60 -1.73 -21.46
N THR A 38 5.36 -1.34 -21.22
CA THR A 38 4.61 -0.45 -22.10
C THR A 38 4.99 1.01 -21.80
N PRO A 39 5.55 1.75 -22.77
CA PRO A 39 5.99 3.13 -22.54
C PRO A 39 4.87 4.03 -22.01
N GLY A 40 5.19 4.85 -21.02
CA GLY A 40 4.27 5.82 -20.42
C GLY A 40 3.20 5.24 -19.48
N LYS A 41 3.26 3.95 -19.17
CA LYS A 41 2.31 3.30 -18.24
C LYS A 41 2.76 3.35 -16.78
N ILE A 42 4.05 3.39 -16.54
CA ILE A 42 4.62 3.42 -15.19
C ILE A 42 5.44 4.69 -15.03
N TRP A 43 5.36 5.29 -13.86
CA TRP A 43 6.19 6.42 -13.47
C TRP A 43 7.67 6.14 -13.78
N GLU A 44 8.32 7.04 -14.54
CA GLU A 44 9.74 6.93 -14.96
C GLU A 44 10.11 5.59 -15.63
N GLY A 45 9.14 4.81 -16.10
CA GLY A 45 9.40 3.50 -16.74
C GLY A 45 9.93 2.44 -15.77
N HIS A 46 9.71 2.59 -14.47
CA HIS A 46 10.11 1.62 -13.46
C HIS A 46 9.47 0.24 -13.70
N THR A 47 10.13 -0.81 -13.23
CA THR A 47 9.65 -2.20 -13.34
C THR A 47 9.76 -2.91 -11.99
N GLY A 48 8.99 -3.99 -11.80
CA GLY A 48 9.12 -4.90 -10.66
C GLY A 48 10.21 -5.97 -10.83
N ASN A 49 11.10 -5.84 -11.83
CA ASN A 49 12.05 -6.90 -12.19
C ASN A 49 12.98 -7.29 -11.03
N ILE A 50 13.45 -6.30 -10.28
CA ILE A 50 14.27 -6.47 -9.06
C ILE A 50 13.42 -6.20 -7.83
N ALA A 51 12.57 -5.18 -7.89
CA ALA A 51 11.73 -4.72 -6.78
C ALA A 51 12.56 -4.51 -5.51
N CYS A 52 12.28 -5.29 -4.47
CA CYS A 52 13.07 -5.30 -3.23
C CYS A 52 13.96 -6.53 -3.13
N ASP A 53 14.10 -7.31 -4.20
CA ASP A 53 14.94 -8.52 -4.23
C ASP A 53 14.62 -9.50 -3.07
N HIS A 54 13.35 -9.53 -2.63
CA HIS A 54 12.89 -10.36 -1.51
C HIS A 54 13.07 -11.86 -1.81
N TYR A 55 12.99 -12.25 -3.09
CA TYR A 55 13.19 -13.63 -3.50
C TYR A 55 14.54 -14.20 -3.03
N HIS A 56 15.61 -13.40 -3.08
CA HIS A 56 16.94 -13.79 -2.63
C HIS A 56 17.20 -13.45 -1.16
N ARG A 57 16.55 -12.39 -0.63
CA ARG A 57 16.82 -11.81 0.69
C ARG A 57 15.79 -12.16 1.76
N TYR A 58 14.85 -13.06 1.48
CA TYR A 58 13.73 -13.35 2.38
C TYR A 58 14.17 -13.72 3.80
N LYS A 59 15.32 -14.38 3.99
CA LYS A 59 15.83 -14.74 5.32
C LYS A 59 16.19 -13.51 6.15
N ASP A 60 16.91 -12.57 5.54
CA ASP A 60 17.30 -11.33 6.20
C ASP A 60 16.07 -10.45 6.47
N ASP A 61 15.13 -10.41 5.51
CA ASP A 61 13.89 -9.68 5.66
C ASP A 61 13.01 -10.26 6.77
N VAL A 62 12.92 -11.59 6.89
CA VAL A 62 12.17 -12.26 7.97
C VAL A 62 12.86 -12.09 9.32
N ALA A 63 14.20 -12.15 9.37
CA ALA A 63 14.95 -11.86 10.60
C ALA A 63 14.67 -10.42 11.07
N MET A 64 14.70 -9.46 10.15
CA MET A 64 14.34 -8.05 10.45
C MET A 64 12.89 -7.90 10.94
N MET A 65 11.93 -8.61 10.36
CA MET A 65 10.54 -8.62 10.83
C MET A 65 10.44 -9.12 12.29
N ALA A 66 11.20 -10.17 12.62
CA ALA A 66 11.26 -10.71 13.98
C ALA A 66 11.87 -9.71 14.97
N ASP A 67 12.98 -9.06 14.60
CA ASP A 67 13.65 -8.03 15.41
C ASP A 67 12.71 -6.84 15.68
N LEU A 68 11.89 -6.48 14.73
CA LEU A 68 10.84 -5.46 14.87
C LEU A 68 9.66 -5.93 15.72
N GLY A 69 9.58 -7.24 16.02
CA GLY A 69 8.55 -7.81 16.90
C GLY A 69 7.24 -8.16 16.19
N LEU A 70 7.21 -8.27 14.86
CA LEU A 70 6.02 -8.69 14.12
C LEU A 70 5.56 -10.08 14.57
N LYS A 71 4.23 -10.28 14.65
CA LYS A 71 3.60 -11.55 15.01
C LYS A 71 2.93 -12.24 13.82
N ALA A 72 2.64 -11.49 12.77
CA ALA A 72 2.07 -12.02 11.54
C ALA A 72 2.64 -11.29 10.32
N TYR A 73 2.75 -12.00 9.23
CA TYR A 73 3.12 -11.44 7.93
C TYR A 73 2.10 -11.87 6.88
N ARG A 74 1.44 -10.89 6.26
CA ARG A 74 0.56 -11.11 5.12
C ARG A 74 1.38 -10.98 3.85
N LEU A 75 1.52 -12.08 3.14
CA LEU A 75 2.21 -12.18 1.85
C LEU A 75 1.25 -12.62 0.76
N SER A 76 1.59 -12.42 -0.50
CA SER A 76 0.90 -13.06 -1.61
C SER A 76 1.79 -14.07 -2.32
N VAL A 77 1.16 -15.04 -3.00
CA VAL A 77 1.85 -16.04 -3.81
C VAL A 77 1.73 -15.63 -5.28
N SER A 78 2.85 -15.45 -5.96
CA SER A 78 2.85 -15.16 -7.39
C SER A 78 2.36 -16.37 -8.18
N TRP A 79 1.18 -16.24 -8.79
CA TRP A 79 0.58 -17.31 -9.58
C TRP A 79 1.50 -17.78 -10.71
N PRO A 80 2.10 -16.90 -11.56
CA PRO A 80 2.99 -17.36 -12.63
C PRO A 80 4.35 -17.88 -12.12
N ARG A 81 4.72 -17.67 -10.84
CA ARG A 81 5.89 -18.31 -10.26
C ARG A 81 5.62 -19.79 -9.96
N VAL A 82 4.41 -20.11 -9.53
CA VAL A 82 3.99 -21.48 -9.20
C VAL A 82 3.52 -22.25 -10.43
N LEU A 83 2.74 -21.59 -11.29
CA LEU A 83 2.25 -22.14 -12.56
C LEU A 83 2.66 -21.18 -13.69
N PRO A 84 3.80 -21.38 -14.36
CA PRO A 84 4.34 -20.43 -15.35
C PRO A 84 3.37 -20.13 -16.51
N ASP A 85 2.61 -21.14 -16.94
CA ASP A 85 1.58 -21.01 -17.98
C ASP A 85 0.19 -20.71 -17.39
N GLY A 86 0.13 -20.46 -16.08
CA GLY A 86 -1.08 -20.22 -15.30
C GLY A 86 -1.92 -21.44 -15.00
N ALA A 87 -1.75 -22.52 -15.75
CA ALA A 87 -2.40 -23.81 -15.60
C ALA A 87 -1.47 -24.95 -16.09
N GLY A 88 -1.72 -26.16 -15.66
CA GLY A 88 -0.96 -27.34 -16.10
C GLY A 88 0.31 -27.59 -15.29
N ARG A 89 1.48 -27.37 -15.85
CA ARG A 89 2.78 -27.69 -15.23
C ARG A 89 3.03 -26.86 -13.98
N VAL A 90 3.33 -27.54 -12.87
CA VAL A 90 3.81 -26.93 -11.62
C VAL A 90 5.30 -26.61 -11.76
N ASN A 91 5.69 -25.43 -11.33
CA ASN A 91 7.09 -25.05 -11.17
C ASN A 91 7.53 -25.32 -9.73
N ASP A 92 8.18 -26.46 -9.53
CA ASP A 92 8.62 -26.91 -8.20
C ASP A 92 9.54 -25.90 -7.53
N LYS A 93 10.48 -25.27 -8.26
CA LYS A 93 11.39 -24.26 -7.71
C LYS A 93 10.64 -23.04 -7.18
N GLY A 94 9.63 -22.59 -7.93
CA GLY A 94 8.79 -21.47 -7.53
C GLY A 94 7.94 -21.80 -6.30
N LEU A 95 7.40 -23.00 -6.22
CA LEU A 95 6.63 -23.49 -5.07
C LEU A 95 7.52 -23.69 -3.84
N ASP A 96 8.73 -24.20 -4.02
CA ASP A 96 9.71 -24.40 -2.95
C ASP A 96 10.22 -23.08 -2.35
N PHE A 97 10.21 -21.98 -3.11
CA PHE A 97 10.49 -20.65 -2.54
C PHE A 97 9.49 -20.31 -1.43
N TYR A 98 8.19 -20.45 -1.70
CA TYR A 98 7.16 -20.18 -0.68
C TYR A 98 7.20 -21.18 0.48
N ASP A 99 7.56 -22.42 0.20
CA ASP A 99 7.77 -23.46 1.22
C ASP A 99 8.85 -23.02 2.22
N ARG A 100 10.02 -22.62 1.71
CA ARG A 100 11.14 -22.11 2.53
C ARG A 100 10.80 -20.79 3.23
N LEU A 101 10.04 -19.87 2.58
CA LEU A 101 9.62 -18.63 3.19
C LEU A 101 8.68 -18.87 4.38
N VAL A 102 7.73 -19.80 4.24
CA VAL A 102 6.82 -20.19 5.33
C VAL A 102 7.59 -20.81 6.48
N ASP A 103 8.57 -21.70 6.20
CA ASP A 103 9.42 -22.28 7.23
C ASP A 103 10.23 -21.23 7.99
N GLU A 104 10.81 -20.25 7.27
CA GLU A 104 11.58 -19.18 7.88
C GLU A 104 10.70 -18.30 8.78
N LEU A 105 9.49 -17.92 8.32
CA LEU A 105 8.53 -17.16 9.12
C LEU A 105 8.18 -17.89 10.43
N LEU A 106 7.84 -19.15 10.33
CA LEU A 106 7.47 -19.96 11.50
C LEU A 106 8.65 -20.20 12.44
N SER A 107 9.87 -20.33 11.92
CA SER A 107 11.08 -20.43 12.74
C SER A 107 11.31 -19.20 13.62
N LYS A 108 10.75 -18.05 13.21
CA LYS A 108 10.78 -16.74 13.91
C LYS A 108 9.48 -16.44 14.64
N GLU A 109 8.58 -17.41 14.80
CA GLU A 109 7.27 -17.24 15.45
C GLU A 109 6.37 -16.16 14.76
N ILE A 110 6.57 -15.93 13.46
CA ILE A 110 5.75 -15.04 12.64
C ILE A 110 4.72 -15.88 11.90
N GLN A 111 3.44 -15.61 12.15
CA GLN A 111 2.33 -16.34 11.54
C GLN A 111 2.15 -15.93 10.06
N PRO A 112 2.22 -16.86 9.10
CA PRO A 112 1.95 -16.54 7.70
C PRO A 112 0.44 -16.40 7.44
N TRP A 113 0.07 -15.29 6.75
CA TRP A 113 -1.25 -15.04 6.18
C TRP A 113 -1.10 -14.98 4.67
N VAL A 114 -1.61 -15.97 3.95
CA VAL A 114 -1.32 -16.14 2.53
C VAL A 114 -2.46 -15.62 1.67
N THR A 115 -2.17 -14.62 0.85
CA THR A 115 -3.05 -14.11 -0.20
C THR A 115 -2.75 -14.85 -1.50
N LEU A 116 -3.77 -15.49 -2.09
CA LEU A 116 -3.61 -16.31 -3.31
C LEU A 116 -3.53 -15.45 -4.58
N PHE A 117 -4.22 -14.32 -4.63
CA PHE A 117 -4.18 -13.43 -5.79
C PHE A 117 -4.03 -11.96 -5.35
N HIS A 118 -2.92 -11.35 -5.77
CA HIS A 118 -2.66 -9.92 -5.56
C HIS A 118 -2.17 -9.29 -6.88
N TRP A 119 -3.01 -9.42 -7.91
CA TRP A 119 -3.03 -8.73 -9.21
C TRP A 119 -2.06 -9.26 -10.28
N ASP A 120 -1.10 -10.09 -9.95
CA ASP A 120 -0.11 -10.65 -10.87
C ASP A 120 -0.66 -11.86 -11.66
N PHE A 121 -1.67 -11.59 -12.49
CA PHE A 121 -2.34 -12.62 -13.29
C PHE A 121 -1.38 -13.20 -14.36
N PRO A 122 -1.33 -14.54 -14.57
CA PRO A 122 -0.46 -15.15 -15.57
C PRO A 122 -0.73 -14.63 -16.97
N TYR A 123 0.31 -14.14 -17.65
CA TYR A 123 0.16 -13.57 -18.98
C TYR A 123 -0.34 -14.58 -20.02
N ALA A 124 0.07 -15.85 -19.91
CA ALA A 124 -0.43 -16.92 -20.79
C ALA A 124 -1.94 -17.11 -20.70
N LEU A 125 -2.54 -16.98 -19.51
CA LEU A 125 -4.00 -17.04 -19.34
C LEU A 125 -4.68 -15.72 -19.74
N PHE A 126 -3.99 -14.60 -19.58
CA PHE A 126 -4.47 -13.31 -20.08
C PHE A 126 -4.68 -13.35 -21.60
N LEU A 127 -3.74 -13.92 -22.38
CA LEU A 127 -3.89 -14.12 -23.83
C LEU A 127 -5.06 -15.02 -24.21
N ARG A 128 -5.60 -15.77 -23.26
CA ARG A 128 -6.80 -16.60 -23.42
C ARG A 128 -8.09 -15.91 -22.94
N GLY A 129 -8.03 -14.60 -22.68
CA GLY A 129 -9.17 -13.79 -22.26
C GLY A 129 -9.17 -13.38 -20.77
N GLY A 130 -8.22 -13.84 -19.96
CA GLY A 130 -8.06 -13.42 -18.57
C GLY A 130 -9.34 -13.65 -17.74
N TRP A 131 -9.71 -12.67 -16.93
CA TRP A 131 -10.94 -12.73 -16.13
C TRP A 131 -12.25 -12.69 -16.95
N LEU A 132 -12.21 -12.27 -18.21
CA LEU A 132 -13.38 -12.37 -19.11
C LEU A 132 -13.65 -13.81 -19.56
N ASN A 133 -12.67 -14.70 -19.50
CA ASN A 133 -12.85 -16.09 -19.87
C ASN A 133 -13.61 -16.86 -18.76
N PRO A 134 -14.73 -17.55 -19.08
CA PRO A 134 -15.51 -18.29 -18.08
C PRO A 134 -14.75 -19.48 -17.44
N GLU A 135 -13.61 -19.88 -17.99
CA GLU A 135 -12.75 -20.90 -17.38
C GLU A 135 -11.82 -20.32 -16.29
N SER A 136 -11.70 -18.98 -16.18
CA SER A 136 -10.80 -18.35 -15.21
C SER A 136 -11.05 -18.80 -13.75
N PRO A 137 -12.28 -19.04 -13.28
CA PRO A 137 -12.52 -19.59 -11.94
C PRO A 137 -11.93 -20.99 -11.74
N LYS A 138 -11.93 -21.82 -12.79
CA LYS A 138 -11.36 -23.17 -12.71
C LYS A 138 -9.83 -23.11 -12.70
N TRP A 139 -9.24 -22.20 -13.47
CA TRP A 139 -7.78 -22.01 -13.46
C TRP A 139 -7.30 -21.56 -12.09
N PHE A 140 -8.01 -20.60 -11.48
CA PHE A 140 -7.68 -20.12 -10.15
C PHE A 140 -7.85 -21.21 -9.07
N ALA A 141 -8.91 -22.00 -9.14
CA ALA A 141 -9.10 -23.14 -8.24
C ALA A 141 -7.96 -24.15 -8.35
N LYS A 142 -7.47 -24.45 -9.56
CA LYS A 142 -6.31 -25.34 -9.75
C LYS A 142 -5.01 -24.80 -9.16
N PHE A 143 -4.75 -23.52 -9.35
CA PHE A 143 -3.63 -22.84 -8.69
C PHE A 143 -3.75 -22.92 -7.16
N THR A 144 -4.94 -22.65 -6.64
CA THR A 144 -5.24 -22.74 -5.21
C THR A 144 -4.97 -24.16 -4.68
N GLU A 145 -5.46 -25.19 -5.37
CA GLU A 145 -5.18 -26.59 -5.00
C GLU A 145 -3.68 -26.89 -4.87
N VAL A 146 -2.86 -26.42 -5.81
CA VAL A 146 -1.41 -26.63 -5.79
C VAL A 146 -0.76 -25.97 -4.58
N VAL A 147 -1.04 -24.69 -4.35
CA VAL A 147 -0.45 -23.92 -3.24
C VAL A 147 -0.89 -24.49 -1.89
N VAL A 148 -2.18 -24.76 -1.73
CA VAL A 148 -2.73 -25.26 -0.47
C VAL A 148 -2.24 -26.67 -0.17
N SER A 149 -2.15 -27.56 -1.16
CA SER A 149 -1.63 -28.91 -0.97
C SER A 149 -0.18 -28.91 -0.44
N LYS A 150 0.62 -27.92 -0.82
CA LYS A 150 2.01 -27.79 -0.37
C LYS A 150 2.11 -27.17 1.02
N LEU A 151 1.39 -26.05 1.28
CA LEU A 151 1.65 -25.19 2.42
C LEU A 151 0.68 -25.38 3.62
N SER A 152 -0.45 -26.05 3.42
CA SER A 152 -1.52 -26.07 4.43
C SER A 152 -1.26 -26.95 5.67
N ASP A 153 -0.18 -27.70 5.71
CA ASP A 153 0.29 -28.34 6.95
C ASP A 153 0.78 -27.31 7.98
N ARG A 154 1.16 -26.12 7.54
CA ARG A 154 1.73 -25.03 8.36
C ARG A 154 0.94 -23.72 8.25
N VAL A 155 0.38 -23.40 7.08
CA VAL A 155 -0.42 -22.18 6.86
C VAL A 155 -1.87 -22.44 7.23
N LYS A 156 -2.43 -21.60 8.12
CA LYS A 156 -3.83 -21.63 8.57
C LYS A 156 -4.70 -20.54 7.95
N HIS A 157 -4.12 -19.36 7.65
CA HIS A 157 -4.84 -18.17 7.23
C HIS A 157 -4.69 -17.92 5.74
N TRP A 158 -5.81 -17.91 5.04
CA TRP A 158 -5.89 -17.78 3.60
C TRP A 158 -6.77 -16.61 3.18
N ILE A 159 -6.27 -15.80 2.26
CA ILE A 159 -7.02 -14.72 1.61
C ILE A 159 -7.08 -15.06 0.13
N THR A 160 -8.29 -15.19 -0.42
CA THR A 160 -8.48 -15.65 -1.80
C THR A 160 -8.06 -14.58 -2.81
N LEU A 161 -8.70 -13.41 -2.76
CA LEU A 161 -8.47 -12.29 -3.65
C LEU A 161 -8.15 -11.03 -2.86
N ASN A 162 -7.23 -10.21 -3.39
CA ASN A 162 -7.01 -8.84 -2.91
C ASN A 162 -7.70 -7.84 -3.84
N GLU A 163 -8.59 -7.04 -3.27
CA GLU A 163 -9.21 -5.84 -3.86
C GLU A 163 -9.70 -6.02 -5.31
N PRO A 164 -10.76 -6.78 -5.55
CA PRO A 164 -11.31 -6.93 -6.89
C PRO A 164 -11.69 -5.60 -7.53
N GLN A 165 -12.08 -4.59 -6.75
CA GLN A 165 -12.33 -3.24 -7.22
C GLN A 165 -11.12 -2.65 -7.97
N CYS A 166 -9.90 -2.92 -7.48
CA CYS A 166 -8.68 -2.38 -8.07
C CYS A 166 -8.35 -3.05 -9.41
N PHE A 167 -8.21 -4.38 -9.46
CA PHE A 167 -7.82 -5.02 -10.71
C PHE A 167 -8.93 -5.00 -11.77
N ILE A 168 -10.19 -4.87 -11.39
CA ILE A 168 -11.29 -4.63 -12.33
C ILE A 168 -11.35 -3.13 -12.69
N GLY A 169 -11.41 -2.22 -11.72
CA GLY A 169 -11.60 -0.79 -11.98
C GLY A 169 -10.40 -0.13 -12.63
N LEU A 170 -9.21 -0.30 -12.06
CA LEU A 170 -7.97 0.31 -12.57
C LEU A 170 -7.34 -0.51 -13.69
N GLY A 171 -7.44 -1.84 -13.63
CA GLY A 171 -6.81 -2.72 -14.60
C GLY A 171 -7.63 -2.91 -15.86
N MET A 172 -8.93 -3.05 -15.75
CA MET A 172 -9.81 -3.38 -16.87
C MET A 172 -10.76 -2.23 -17.24
N GLY A 173 -11.09 -1.33 -16.31
CA GLY A 173 -12.01 -0.22 -16.56
C GLY A 173 -11.32 1.02 -17.12
N ASN A 174 -10.33 1.60 -16.44
CA ASN A 174 -9.66 2.83 -16.87
C ASN A 174 -8.27 2.63 -17.51
N GLY A 175 -7.68 1.45 -17.36
CA GLY A 175 -6.38 1.09 -17.94
C GLY A 175 -5.16 1.71 -17.27
N GLU A 176 -5.31 2.15 -16.02
CA GLU A 176 -4.24 2.71 -15.20
C GLU A 176 -3.32 1.61 -14.65
N HIS A 177 -3.87 0.44 -14.33
CA HIS A 177 -3.14 -0.74 -13.90
C HIS A 177 -3.11 -1.84 -14.97
N ALA A 178 -2.31 -2.88 -14.76
CA ALA A 178 -2.32 -4.07 -15.59
C ALA A 178 -3.71 -4.77 -15.53
N PRO A 179 -4.20 -5.29 -16.65
CA PRO A 179 -3.57 -5.43 -17.97
C PRO A 179 -3.66 -4.19 -18.86
N GLY A 180 -4.24 -3.08 -18.41
CA GLY A 180 -4.29 -1.82 -19.12
C GLY A 180 -5.47 -1.68 -20.10
N PHE A 181 -6.55 -2.40 -19.86
CA PHE A 181 -7.77 -2.32 -20.65
C PHE A 181 -8.62 -1.10 -20.31
N LYS A 182 -9.47 -0.72 -21.25
CA LYS A 182 -10.54 0.26 -21.08
C LYS A 182 -11.85 -0.35 -21.54
N LEU A 183 -12.28 -1.36 -20.80
CA LEU A 183 -13.52 -2.07 -21.04
C LEU A 183 -14.73 -1.23 -20.64
N ASP A 184 -15.87 -1.50 -21.23
CA ASP A 184 -17.12 -0.93 -20.76
C ASP A 184 -17.56 -1.55 -19.41
N MET A 185 -18.60 -0.98 -18.81
CA MET A 185 -19.08 -1.42 -17.50
C MET A 185 -19.58 -2.87 -17.52
N ARG A 186 -20.21 -3.31 -18.63
CA ARG A 186 -20.73 -4.69 -18.78
C ARG A 186 -19.59 -5.71 -18.73
N GLU A 187 -18.55 -5.48 -19.50
CA GLU A 187 -17.37 -6.36 -19.55
C GLU A 187 -16.63 -6.37 -18.21
N GLY A 188 -16.46 -5.19 -17.59
CA GLY A 188 -15.84 -5.06 -16.26
C GLY A 188 -16.62 -5.83 -15.19
N LEU A 189 -17.94 -5.70 -15.17
CA LEU A 189 -18.80 -6.42 -14.22
C LEU A 189 -18.84 -7.92 -14.48
N LEU A 190 -18.76 -8.35 -15.75
CA LEU A 190 -18.64 -9.77 -16.10
C LEU A 190 -17.33 -10.36 -15.59
N ALA A 191 -16.21 -9.68 -15.83
CA ALA A 191 -14.91 -10.11 -15.31
C ALA A 191 -14.91 -10.17 -13.77
N GLY A 192 -15.57 -9.20 -13.13
CA GLY A 192 -15.78 -9.20 -11.68
C GLY A 192 -16.62 -10.38 -11.21
N HIS A 193 -17.68 -10.74 -11.93
CA HIS A 193 -18.50 -11.91 -11.61
C HIS A 193 -17.68 -13.22 -11.67
N HIS A 194 -16.85 -13.39 -12.71
CA HIS A 194 -15.94 -14.53 -12.78
C HIS A 194 -14.92 -14.55 -11.63
N ALA A 195 -14.41 -13.38 -11.21
CA ALA A 195 -13.54 -13.30 -10.05
C ALA A 195 -14.25 -13.71 -8.75
N LEU A 196 -15.54 -13.36 -8.59
CA LEU A 196 -16.33 -13.81 -7.44
C LEU A 196 -16.58 -15.32 -7.46
N ILE A 197 -16.85 -15.93 -8.65
CA ILE A 197 -16.91 -17.39 -8.77
C ILE A 197 -15.56 -18.02 -8.41
N ALA A 198 -14.45 -17.41 -8.84
CA ALA A 198 -13.11 -17.87 -8.52
C ALA A 198 -12.84 -17.83 -7.00
N HIS A 199 -13.31 -16.80 -6.29
CA HIS A 199 -13.28 -16.72 -4.83
C HIS A 199 -13.97 -17.93 -4.19
N GLY A 200 -15.21 -18.22 -4.55
CA GLY A 200 -15.95 -19.33 -3.98
C GLY A 200 -15.30 -20.69 -4.26
N ARG A 201 -14.84 -20.92 -5.50
CA ARG A 201 -14.10 -22.15 -5.87
C ARG A 201 -12.76 -22.27 -5.13
N ALA A 202 -12.09 -21.16 -4.86
CA ALA A 202 -10.87 -21.17 -4.06
C ALA A 202 -11.16 -21.60 -2.62
N ILE A 203 -12.26 -21.15 -2.01
CA ILE A 203 -12.67 -21.63 -0.67
C ILE A 203 -12.94 -23.14 -0.67
N GLU A 204 -13.66 -23.65 -1.67
CA GLU A 204 -13.89 -25.08 -1.85
C GLU A 204 -12.56 -25.85 -1.96
N ALA A 205 -11.63 -25.35 -2.79
CA ALA A 205 -10.31 -25.93 -2.96
C ALA A 205 -9.48 -25.91 -1.66
N ILE A 206 -9.46 -24.79 -0.94
CA ILE A 206 -8.76 -24.69 0.35
C ILE A 206 -9.33 -25.72 1.32
N ARG A 207 -10.64 -25.77 1.50
CA ARG A 207 -11.27 -26.71 2.45
C ARG A 207 -11.04 -28.16 2.10
N SER A 208 -11.03 -28.48 0.80
CA SER A 208 -10.81 -29.87 0.34
C SER A 208 -9.36 -30.34 0.44
N LYS A 209 -8.39 -29.41 0.35
CA LYS A 209 -6.94 -29.72 0.30
C LYS A 209 -6.20 -29.42 1.59
N SER A 210 -6.78 -28.64 2.49
CA SER A 210 -6.12 -28.28 3.74
C SER A 210 -5.88 -29.49 4.63
N LYS A 211 -4.63 -29.58 5.13
CA LYS A 211 -4.19 -30.63 6.07
C LYS A 211 -4.52 -30.32 7.53
N GLN A 212 -5.03 -29.10 7.80
CA GLN A 212 -5.47 -28.63 9.12
C GLN A 212 -6.64 -27.64 8.95
N PRO A 213 -7.40 -27.32 10.02
CA PRO A 213 -8.47 -26.32 9.93
C PRO A 213 -7.97 -24.98 9.41
N ALA A 214 -8.57 -24.52 8.31
CA ALA A 214 -8.22 -23.25 7.66
C ALA A 214 -9.14 -22.13 8.11
N GLN A 215 -8.62 -20.92 8.23
CA GLN A 215 -9.35 -19.66 8.37
C GLN A 215 -9.27 -18.93 7.04
N ILE A 216 -10.40 -18.74 6.39
CA ILE A 216 -10.47 -18.28 5.00
C ILE A 216 -11.26 -16.98 4.91
N GLY A 217 -10.71 -16.00 4.23
CA GLY A 217 -11.40 -14.76 3.91
C GLY A 217 -11.00 -14.24 2.54
N TRP A 218 -11.37 -13.01 2.27
CA TRP A 218 -10.87 -12.24 1.16
C TRP A 218 -10.45 -10.85 1.64
N SER A 219 -9.92 -9.99 0.77
CA SER A 219 -9.63 -8.59 1.08
C SER A 219 -10.31 -7.69 0.06
N SER A 220 -11.17 -6.80 0.52
CA SER A 220 -11.86 -5.80 -0.30
C SER A 220 -11.19 -4.43 -0.16
N ALA A 221 -11.23 -3.59 -1.20
CA ALA A 221 -10.92 -2.17 -1.05
C ALA A 221 -12.06 -1.48 -0.32
N GLY A 222 -11.78 -0.93 0.86
CA GLY A 222 -12.80 -0.32 1.73
C GLY A 222 -13.04 1.15 1.39
N GLY A 223 -14.00 1.44 0.53
CA GLY A 223 -14.52 2.80 0.36
C GLY A 223 -15.36 3.21 1.57
N VAL A 224 -14.81 4.03 2.47
CA VAL A 224 -15.49 4.44 3.70
C VAL A 224 -15.97 5.87 3.62
N TYR A 225 -17.26 6.07 3.83
CA TYR A 225 -17.82 7.39 4.12
C TYR A 225 -18.11 7.48 5.62
N TYR A 226 -17.75 8.58 6.27
CA TYR A 226 -17.96 8.78 7.70
C TYR A 226 -18.77 10.06 7.97
N PRO A 227 -19.57 10.11 9.06
CA PRO A 227 -20.42 11.26 9.33
C PRO A 227 -19.59 12.49 9.71
N ALA A 228 -19.97 13.66 9.20
CA ALA A 228 -19.34 14.93 9.54
C ALA A 228 -19.61 15.33 10.99
N THR A 229 -20.76 14.93 11.54
CA THR A 229 -21.14 15.11 12.94
C THR A 229 -21.63 13.78 13.55
N GLN A 230 -21.91 13.78 14.85
CA GLN A 230 -22.48 12.61 15.53
C GLN A 230 -24.03 12.59 15.48
N SER A 231 -24.66 13.40 14.64
CA SER A 231 -26.11 13.39 14.50
C SER A 231 -26.59 12.07 13.87
N PRO A 232 -27.77 11.57 14.24
CA PRO A 232 -28.34 10.36 13.63
C PRO A 232 -28.48 10.48 12.11
N GLU A 233 -28.80 11.67 11.60
CA GLU A 233 -28.99 11.97 10.19
C GLU A 233 -27.67 11.83 9.41
N ASP A 234 -26.57 12.40 9.94
CA ASP A 234 -25.24 12.31 9.32
C ASP A 234 -24.71 10.86 9.39
N ILE A 235 -24.98 10.14 10.47
CA ILE A 235 -24.61 8.72 10.60
C ILE A 235 -25.37 7.88 9.57
N ALA A 236 -26.68 8.13 9.39
CA ALA A 236 -27.48 7.44 8.39
C ALA A 236 -26.99 7.74 6.97
N ALA A 237 -26.68 9.01 6.67
CA ALA A 237 -26.11 9.42 5.39
C ALA A 237 -24.75 8.76 5.11
N ALA A 238 -23.87 8.66 6.11
CA ALA A 238 -22.57 8.00 5.98
C ALA A 238 -22.71 6.49 5.74
N ARG A 239 -23.61 5.84 6.45
CA ARG A 239 -23.96 4.42 6.24
C ARG A 239 -24.49 4.19 4.84
N GLN A 240 -25.44 5.02 4.40
CA GLN A 240 -26.00 4.95 3.05
C GLN A 240 -24.89 5.10 2.00
N ALA A 241 -24.08 6.16 2.09
CA ALA A 241 -22.99 6.39 1.14
C ALA A 241 -21.97 5.25 1.09
N THR A 242 -21.69 4.61 2.24
CA THR A 242 -20.72 3.49 2.31
C THR A 242 -21.29 2.21 1.67
N LEU A 243 -22.60 1.99 1.71
CA LEU A 243 -23.21 0.71 1.34
C LEU A 243 -24.05 0.77 0.05
N SER A 244 -24.41 1.95 -0.45
CA SER A 244 -25.13 2.08 -1.73
C SER A 244 -24.29 1.72 -2.94
N VAL A 245 -24.97 1.34 -4.02
CA VAL A 245 -24.34 1.04 -5.32
C VAL A 245 -24.62 2.16 -6.30
N TYR A 246 -23.58 2.73 -6.88
CA TYR A 246 -23.62 3.80 -7.89
C TYR A 246 -23.23 3.24 -9.26
N SER A 247 -24.03 3.55 -10.29
CA SER A 247 -23.89 2.99 -11.65
C SER A 247 -22.60 3.38 -12.36
N GLU A 248 -22.03 4.52 -12.01
CA GLU A 248 -20.85 5.08 -12.67
C GLU A 248 -19.53 4.51 -12.13
N SER A 249 -19.60 3.60 -11.17
CA SER A 249 -18.41 3.14 -10.47
C SER A 249 -18.48 1.67 -10.07
N VAL A 250 -17.34 0.99 -10.16
CA VAL A 250 -17.14 -0.34 -9.58
C VAL A 250 -16.66 -0.30 -8.12
N TRP A 251 -16.47 0.90 -7.56
CA TRP A 251 -15.98 1.11 -6.18
C TRP A 251 -17.11 1.04 -5.14
N ASN A 252 -18.01 0.09 -5.30
CA ASN A 252 -19.20 -0.10 -4.47
C ASN A 252 -19.02 -1.30 -3.55
N ASN A 253 -18.97 -1.10 -2.23
CA ASN A 253 -18.73 -2.19 -1.27
C ASN A 253 -19.77 -3.31 -1.37
N SER A 254 -21.06 -2.98 -1.36
CA SER A 254 -22.14 -3.97 -1.34
C SER A 254 -22.24 -4.77 -2.63
N TRP A 255 -21.85 -4.20 -3.77
CA TRP A 255 -21.82 -4.91 -5.05
C TRP A 255 -20.91 -6.15 -5.00
N TRP A 256 -19.77 -6.02 -4.33
CA TRP A 256 -18.79 -7.10 -4.21
C TRP A 256 -19.07 -8.04 -3.04
N CYS A 257 -19.50 -7.48 -1.89
CA CYS A 257 -19.56 -8.24 -0.65
C CYS A 257 -20.90 -8.96 -0.45
N ASP A 258 -22.02 -8.39 -0.89
CA ASP A 258 -23.33 -9.03 -0.71
C ASP A 258 -23.43 -10.37 -1.44
N PRO A 259 -22.96 -10.51 -2.72
CA PRO A 259 -22.97 -11.83 -3.36
C PRO A 259 -22.17 -12.88 -2.59
N VAL A 260 -21.04 -12.49 -2.03
CA VAL A 260 -20.14 -13.40 -1.30
C VAL A 260 -20.74 -13.82 0.06
N VAL A 261 -21.43 -12.89 0.74
CA VAL A 261 -21.96 -13.15 2.08
C VAL A 261 -23.40 -13.67 2.04
N PHE A 262 -24.24 -13.09 1.18
CA PHE A 262 -25.67 -13.37 1.17
C PHE A 262 -26.12 -14.26 0.00
N GLY A 263 -25.26 -14.49 -1.00
CA GLY A 263 -25.60 -15.30 -2.17
C GLY A 263 -26.49 -14.60 -3.19
N HIS A 264 -26.57 -13.28 -3.14
CA HIS A 264 -27.30 -12.48 -4.13
C HIS A 264 -26.66 -11.09 -4.29
N TYR A 265 -26.71 -10.55 -5.47
CA TYR A 265 -26.40 -9.15 -5.71
C TYR A 265 -27.41 -8.22 -5.05
N PRO A 266 -27.02 -7.03 -4.57
CA PRO A 266 -27.96 -6.05 -4.05
C PRO A 266 -28.94 -5.62 -5.15
N GLU A 267 -30.24 -5.62 -4.87
CA GLU A 267 -31.28 -5.24 -5.84
C GLU A 267 -31.09 -3.82 -6.39
N GLU A 268 -30.68 -2.89 -5.51
CA GLU A 268 -30.35 -1.51 -5.95
C GLU A 268 -29.22 -1.50 -6.96
N GLY A 269 -28.21 -2.36 -6.78
CA GLY A 269 -27.08 -2.50 -7.71
C GLY A 269 -27.52 -3.09 -9.05
N LEU A 270 -28.36 -4.11 -9.04
CA LEU A 270 -28.93 -4.67 -10.27
C LEU A 270 -29.75 -3.61 -11.03
N ARG A 271 -30.52 -2.77 -10.33
CA ARG A 271 -31.25 -1.66 -10.95
C ARG A 271 -30.29 -0.57 -11.47
N ALA A 272 -29.27 -0.21 -10.68
CA ALA A 272 -28.31 0.83 -11.04
C ALA A 272 -27.52 0.48 -12.31
N TYR A 273 -26.99 -0.74 -12.39
CA TYR A 273 -26.24 -1.20 -13.57
C TYR A 273 -27.13 -1.65 -14.74
N GLY A 274 -28.39 -1.99 -14.48
CA GLY A 274 -29.35 -2.37 -15.51
C GLY A 274 -28.84 -3.48 -16.44
N GLU A 275 -28.78 -3.20 -17.75
CA GLU A 275 -28.29 -4.16 -18.76
C GLU A 275 -26.79 -4.47 -18.66
N ALA A 276 -26.01 -3.65 -17.97
CA ALA A 276 -24.59 -3.92 -17.75
C ALA A 276 -24.35 -4.96 -16.63
N ALA A 277 -25.35 -5.23 -15.78
CA ALA A 277 -25.23 -6.26 -14.76
C ALA A 277 -25.00 -7.64 -15.40
N PRO A 278 -24.10 -8.48 -14.82
CA PRO A 278 -23.85 -9.81 -15.37
C PRO A 278 -25.10 -10.68 -15.25
N ARG A 279 -25.31 -11.54 -16.25
CA ARG A 279 -26.27 -12.64 -16.11
C ARG A 279 -25.64 -13.72 -15.28
N PHE A 280 -26.38 -14.28 -14.34
CA PHE A 280 -25.90 -15.31 -13.43
C PHE A 280 -26.94 -16.37 -13.15
N THR A 281 -26.50 -17.55 -12.79
CA THR A 281 -27.35 -18.68 -12.39
C THR A 281 -27.36 -18.85 -10.87
N ALA A 282 -28.38 -19.53 -10.34
CA ALA A 282 -28.43 -19.89 -8.94
C ALA A 282 -27.23 -20.78 -8.50
N ALA A 283 -26.73 -21.60 -9.44
CA ALA A 283 -25.56 -22.45 -9.19
C ALA A 283 -24.28 -21.61 -9.00
N GLU A 284 -24.07 -20.58 -9.82
CA GLU A 284 -22.93 -19.66 -9.66
C GLU A 284 -23.03 -18.88 -8.36
N MET A 285 -24.21 -18.36 -8.02
CA MET A 285 -24.42 -17.64 -6.76
C MET A 285 -24.16 -18.53 -5.54
N LYS A 286 -24.53 -19.81 -5.60
CA LYS A 286 -24.19 -20.78 -4.55
C LYS A 286 -22.68 -20.99 -4.41
N VAL A 287 -21.92 -21.00 -5.51
CA VAL A 287 -20.46 -21.08 -5.45
C VAL A 287 -19.87 -19.78 -4.88
N ILE A 288 -20.31 -18.63 -5.37
CA ILE A 288 -19.84 -17.31 -4.89
C ILE A 288 -20.02 -17.17 -3.37
N SER A 289 -21.17 -17.62 -2.83
CA SER A 289 -21.48 -17.54 -1.40
C SER A 289 -20.98 -18.73 -0.58
N THR A 290 -19.98 -19.47 -1.06
CA THR A 290 -19.30 -20.47 -0.23
C THR A 290 -18.79 -19.79 1.04
N PRO A 291 -19.21 -20.22 2.25
CA PRO A 291 -18.98 -19.48 3.48
C PRO A 291 -17.49 -19.23 3.76
N MET A 292 -17.14 -18.03 4.10
CA MET A 292 -15.81 -17.62 4.58
C MET A 292 -15.84 -17.36 6.09
N ASP A 293 -14.64 -17.31 6.72
CA ASP A 293 -14.50 -17.22 8.17
C ASP A 293 -14.29 -15.78 8.66
N PHE A 294 -13.80 -14.88 7.80
CA PHE A 294 -13.59 -13.47 8.10
C PHE A 294 -13.70 -12.58 6.86
N TYR A 295 -14.04 -11.32 7.06
CA TYR A 295 -14.02 -10.26 6.06
C TYR A 295 -12.75 -9.43 6.22
N GLY A 296 -11.87 -9.46 5.21
CA GLY A 296 -10.70 -8.59 5.15
C GLY A 296 -11.01 -7.30 4.40
N CYS A 297 -10.39 -6.20 4.83
CA CYS A 297 -10.59 -4.90 4.19
C CYS A 297 -9.35 -4.03 4.27
N SER A 298 -8.96 -3.44 3.14
CA SER A 298 -7.93 -2.40 3.05
C SER A 298 -8.60 -1.03 3.20
N ILE A 299 -8.25 -0.29 4.25
CA ILE A 299 -8.82 1.04 4.53
C ILE A 299 -7.69 2.04 4.74
N PHE A 300 -7.46 2.91 3.78
CA PHE A 300 -6.39 3.93 3.84
C PHE A 300 -6.93 5.31 4.24
N PHE A 301 -8.14 5.64 3.82
CA PHE A 301 -8.79 6.91 4.10
C PHE A 301 -10.30 6.77 3.99
N GLY A 302 -11.02 7.85 4.29
CA GLY A 302 -12.46 7.94 4.11
C GLY A 302 -12.88 9.35 3.68
N VAL A 303 -14.16 9.49 3.35
CA VAL A 303 -14.78 10.75 2.92
C VAL A 303 -15.82 11.18 3.93
N ALA A 304 -15.70 12.42 4.44
CA ALA A 304 -16.71 13.00 5.33
C ALA A 304 -17.99 13.33 4.56
N VAL A 305 -19.13 12.92 5.10
CA VAL A 305 -20.45 13.24 4.52
C VAL A 305 -21.43 13.71 5.61
N LYS A 306 -22.45 14.42 5.17
CA LYS A 306 -23.57 14.87 6.01
C LYS A 306 -24.90 14.71 5.27
N ALA A 307 -25.98 14.67 6.01
CA ALA A 307 -27.32 14.78 5.46
C ALA A 307 -27.59 16.23 5.02
N SER A 308 -28.20 16.42 3.85
CA SER A 308 -28.79 17.69 3.47
C SER A 308 -30.15 17.91 4.15
N SER A 309 -30.72 19.09 4.05
CA SER A 309 -32.08 19.38 4.51
C SER A 309 -33.15 18.52 3.83
N SER A 310 -32.88 17.99 2.63
CA SER A 310 -33.74 17.06 1.91
C SER A 310 -33.46 15.58 2.24
N GLY A 311 -32.53 15.28 3.15
CA GLY A 311 -32.11 13.90 3.49
C GLY A 311 -31.10 13.28 2.52
N SER A 312 -30.68 13.99 1.48
CA SER A 312 -29.67 13.48 0.53
C SER A 312 -28.26 13.51 1.13
N VAL A 313 -27.40 12.59 0.69
CA VAL A 313 -25.99 12.56 1.07
C VAL A 313 -25.21 13.69 0.39
N VAL A 314 -24.46 14.47 1.17
CA VAL A 314 -23.61 15.56 0.67
C VAL A 314 -22.20 15.39 1.24
N ILE A 315 -21.17 15.49 0.38
CA ILE A 315 -19.78 15.49 0.82
C ILE A 315 -19.50 16.72 1.68
N ALA A 316 -19.03 16.50 2.90
CA ALA A 316 -18.60 17.57 3.79
C ALA A 316 -17.18 18.02 3.39
N ARG A 317 -17.01 19.32 3.17
CA ARG A 317 -15.70 19.90 2.83
C ARG A 317 -14.75 19.78 4.03
N GLN A 318 -13.58 19.29 3.77
CA GLN A 318 -12.47 19.37 4.74
C GLN A 318 -11.96 20.82 4.80
N PRO A 319 -11.50 21.28 5.98
CA PRO A 319 -10.93 22.62 6.09
C PRO A 319 -9.69 22.78 5.18
N PRO A 320 -9.39 24.01 4.73
CA PRO A 320 -8.15 24.28 4.01
C PRO A 320 -6.92 23.80 4.82
N GLY A 321 -5.94 23.19 4.14
CA GLY A 321 -4.74 22.68 4.78
C GLY A 321 -4.93 21.35 5.55
N HIS A 322 -6.06 20.66 5.34
CA HIS A 322 -6.26 19.33 5.92
C HIS A 322 -5.13 18.38 5.51
N PRO A 323 -4.47 17.65 6.46
CA PRO A 323 -3.34 16.79 6.16
C PRO A 323 -3.66 15.70 5.14
N HIS A 324 -2.70 15.37 4.29
CA HIS A 324 -2.78 14.28 3.33
C HIS A 324 -1.43 13.57 3.18
N SER A 325 -1.45 12.32 2.73
CA SER A 325 -0.25 11.56 2.36
C SER A 325 0.38 12.11 1.08
N HIS A 326 1.57 11.61 0.72
CA HIS A 326 2.20 11.92 -0.58
C HIS A 326 1.33 11.43 -1.76
N TYR A 327 0.52 10.40 -1.57
CA TYR A 327 -0.48 9.91 -2.52
C TYR A 327 -1.73 10.81 -2.61
N LEU A 328 -1.73 11.95 -1.93
CA LEU A 328 -2.83 12.93 -1.81
C LEU A 328 -4.09 12.39 -1.10
N TRP A 329 -4.03 11.21 -0.50
CA TRP A 329 -5.12 10.70 0.33
C TRP A 329 -5.18 11.47 1.64
N LYS A 330 -6.37 11.94 1.98
CA LYS A 330 -6.59 12.75 3.18
C LYS A 330 -6.40 11.92 4.45
N HIS A 331 -5.79 12.51 5.47
CA HIS A 331 -5.65 11.89 6.79
C HIS A 331 -7.02 11.93 7.50
N THR A 332 -7.70 10.81 7.55
CA THR A 332 -9.07 10.67 8.05
C THR A 332 -9.20 9.45 8.96
N PRO A 333 -8.59 9.45 10.14
CA PRO A 333 -8.48 8.27 11.01
C PRO A 333 -9.85 7.70 11.42
N THR A 334 -10.89 8.53 11.49
CA THR A 334 -12.28 8.12 11.76
C THR A 334 -12.83 7.09 10.78
N ALA A 335 -12.18 6.90 9.62
CA ALA A 335 -12.52 5.83 8.68
C ALA A 335 -12.33 4.44 9.31
N LEU A 336 -11.30 4.25 10.16
CA LEU A 336 -11.06 3.00 10.90
C LEU A 336 -12.00 2.79 12.11
N TYR A 337 -12.84 3.75 12.43
CA TYR A 337 -13.94 3.57 13.38
C TYR A 337 -15.24 3.23 12.66
N TRP A 338 -15.63 4.03 11.63
CA TRP A 338 -16.93 3.88 10.98
C TRP A 338 -16.97 2.77 9.95
N GLY A 339 -15.89 2.55 9.18
CA GLY A 339 -15.84 1.46 8.20
C GLY A 339 -16.07 0.09 8.83
N PRO A 340 -15.25 -0.35 9.80
CA PRO A 340 -15.44 -1.59 10.50
C PRO A 340 -16.83 -1.74 11.13
N ARG A 341 -17.37 -0.67 11.73
CA ARG A 341 -18.72 -0.67 12.30
C ARG A 341 -19.78 -0.95 11.25
N PHE A 342 -19.80 -0.21 10.14
CA PHE A 342 -20.80 -0.39 9.10
C PHE A 342 -20.71 -1.76 8.43
N PHE A 343 -19.49 -2.24 8.20
CA PHE A 343 -19.25 -3.53 7.55
C PHE A 343 -19.65 -4.71 8.45
N THR A 344 -19.23 -4.72 9.71
CA THR A 344 -19.61 -5.79 10.66
C THR A 344 -21.11 -5.77 10.98
N GLU A 345 -21.74 -4.59 11.04
CA GLU A 345 -23.18 -4.46 11.21
C GLU A 345 -23.96 -5.02 10.02
N ARG A 346 -23.46 -4.88 8.77
CA ARG A 346 -24.12 -5.41 7.58
C ARG A 346 -23.88 -6.90 7.41
N TRP A 347 -22.62 -7.32 7.38
CA TRP A 347 -22.27 -8.68 6.97
C TRP A 347 -22.15 -9.68 8.12
N LYS A 348 -22.13 -9.23 9.36
CA LYS A 348 -22.08 -10.08 10.56
C LYS A 348 -20.91 -11.06 10.59
N LEU A 349 -19.80 -10.69 9.94
CA LEU A 349 -18.55 -11.47 9.94
C LEU A 349 -17.48 -10.78 10.79
N PRO A 350 -16.61 -11.56 11.43
CA PRO A 350 -15.37 -10.99 12.00
C PRO A 350 -14.58 -10.27 10.93
N MET A 351 -13.95 -9.18 11.29
CA MET A 351 -13.20 -8.36 10.35
C MET A 351 -11.69 -8.38 10.63
N VAL A 352 -10.89 -8.23 9.58
CA VAL A 352 -9.45 -8.00 9.65
C VAL A 352 -9.12 -6.78 8.80
N ILE A 353 -8.41 -5.81 9.35
CA ILE A 353 -7.80 -4.74 8.54
C ILE A 353 -6.58 -5.32 7.85
N THR A 354 -6.76 -5.65 6.57
CA THR A 354 -5.74 -6.31 5.76
C THR A 354 -4.66 -5.38 5.27
N GLU A 355 -4.99 -4.08 5.15
CA GLU A 355 -4.04 -3.03 4.81
C GLU A 355 -4.50 -1.68 5.39
N ASN A 356 -3.58 -0.98 6.04
CA ASN A 356 -3.68 0.44 6.39
C ASN A 356 -2.28 1.04 6.47
N GLY A 357 -2.06 2.20 5.88
CA GLY A 357 -0.76 2.86 5.85
C GLY A 357 -0.80 4.18 5.10
N MET A 358 0.33 4.85 5.03
CA MET A 358 0.47 6.08 4.26
C MET A 358 1.79 6.13 3.51
N SER A 359 1.78 6.71 2.32
CA SER A 359 3.00 7.10 1.63
C SER A 359 3.55 8.42 2.17
N ASN A 360 4.87 8.51 2.26
CA ASN A 360 5.57 9.73 2.64
C ASN A 360 6.71 10.01 1.65
N SER A 361 6.81 11.24 1.15
CA SER A 361 7.91 11.66 0.26
C SER A 361 9.21 11.97 1.02
N GLY A 362 9.12 12.17 2.32
CA GLY A 362 10.25 12.56 3.17
C GLY A 362 11.01 11.39 3.79
N ASP A 363 10.83 10.18 3.30
CA ASP A 363 11.48 8.99 3.85
C ASP A 363 12.85 8.78 3.20
N TRP A 364 13.89 9.36 3.80
CA TRP A 364 15.29 9.16 3.42
C TRP A 364 16.15 8.85 4.64
N VAL A 365 17.30 8.24 4.40
CA VAL A 365 18.27 7.96 5.47
C VAL A 365 18.98 9.24 5.87
N SER A 366 18.77 9.70 7.09
CA SER A 366 19.40 10.89 7.68
C SER A 366 20.88 10.63 8.01
N PHE A 367 21.61 11.70 8.42
CA PHE A 367 23.05 11.62 8.72
C PHE A 367 23.40 10.73 9.92
N ASP A 368 22.44 10.50 10.81
CA ASP A 368 22.57 9.54 11.91
C ASP A 368 22.30 8.09 11.50
N GLY A 369 22.07 7.85 10.20
CA GLY A 369 21.79 6.54 9.63
C GLY A 369 20.35 6.05 9.84
N ARG A 370 19.45 6.91 10.32
CA ARG A 370 18.03 6.61 10.60
C ARG A 370 17.11 7.25 9.58
N VAL A 371 15.89 6.76 9.52
CA VAL A 371 14.79 7.37 8.75
C VAL A 371 13.73 7.87 9.73
N HIS A 372 13.58 9.19 9.79
CA HIS A 372 12.67 9.86 10.70
C HIS A 372 11.33 10.14 10.03
N ASP A 373 10.34 9.31 10.29
CA ASP A 373 9.02 9.36 9.68
C ASP A 373 7.88 9.61 10.68
N ALA A 374 8.04 10.62 11.52
CA ALA A 374 7.08 11.00 12.56
C ALA A 374 5.63 11.17 12.04
N ALA A 375 5.45 11.61 10.79
CA ALA A 375 4.13 11.72 10.17
C ALA A 375 3.43 10.36 10.03
N ARG A 376 4.19 9.28 9.74
CA ARG A 376 3.64 7.93 9.67
C ARG A 376 3.27 7.43 11.06
N ILE A 377 4.06 7.72 12.09
CA ILE A 377 3.72 7.40 13.49
C ILE A 377 2.40 8.08 13.87
N GLU A 378 2.24 9.38 13.56
CA GLU A 378 1.02 10.13 13.83
C GLU A 378 -0.19 9.54 13.07
N PHE A 379 0.00 9.20 11.80
CA PHE A 379 -1.03 8.55 10.99
C PHE A 379 -1.46 7.22 11.61
N MET A 380 -0.52 6.32 11.85
CA MET A 380 -0.82 4.98 12.39
C MET A 380 -1.42 5.06 13.79
N SER A 381 -0.86 5.89 14.67
CA SER A 381 -1.35 6.09 16.03
C SER A 381 -2.81 6.55 16.04
N SER A 382 -3.14 7.60 15.28
CA SER A 382 -4.50 8.13 15.22
C SER A 382 -5.50 7.13 14.62
N ASN A 383 -5.10 6.36 13.60
CA ASN A 383 -5.92 5.30 13.03
C ASN A 383 -6.17 4.16 14.03
N LEU A 384 -5.12 3.69 14.71
CA LEU A 384 -5.21 2.61 15.69
C LEU A 384 -6.04 3.01 16.92
N LEU A 385 -5.99 4.28 17.35
CA LEU A 385 -6.87 4.79 18.42
C LEU A 385 -8.35 4.77 18.01
N GLN A 386 -8.68 5.04 16.74
CA GLN A 386 -10.05 4.93 16.24
C GLN A 386 -10.50 3.47 16.13
N LEU A 387 -9.60 2.57 15.73
CA LEU A 387 -9.87 1.15 15.70
C LEU A 387 -10.08 0.58 17.11
N GLU A 388 -9.25 0.97 18.07
CA GLU A 388 -9.42 0.60 19.50
C GLU A 388 -10.76 1.07 20.05
N LYS A 389 -11.18 2.30 19.70
CA LYS A 389 -12.51 2.80 20.06
C LYS A 389 -13.63 1.91 19.50
N ALA A 390 -13.53 1.51 18.22
CA ALA A 390 -14.51 0.60 17.62
C ALA A 390 -14.58 -0.75 18.34
N LEU A 391 -13.42 -1.34 18.66
CA LEU A 391 -13.30 -2.58 19.42
C LEU A 391 -13.94 -2.48 20.81
N ARG A 392 -13.68 -1.40 21.56
CA ARG A 392 -14.31 -1.16 22.88
C ARG A 392 -15.84 -1.05 22.82
N GLU A 393 -16.36 -0.63 21.69
CA GLU A 393 -17.80 -0.52 21.44
C GLU A 393 -18.39 -1.80 20.81
N GLY A 394 -17.62 -2.91 20.81
CA GLY A 394 -18.09 -4.25 20.45
C GLY A 394 -18.00 -4.58 18.95
N VAL A 395 -17.27 -3.81 18.15
CA VAL A 395 -17.01 -4.15 16.74
C VAL A 395 -15.99 -5.31 16.69
N ASP A 396 -16.33 -6.43 16.05
CA ASP A 396 -15.48 -7.63 15.97
C ASP A 396 -14.37 -7.46 14.92
N VAL A 397 -13.28 -6.79 15.27
CA VAL A 397 -12.06 -6.71 14.46
C VAL A 397 -10.97 -7.55 15.12
N ARG A 398 -10.41 -8.50 14.40
CA ARG A 398 -9.51 -9.53 14.94
C ARG A 398 -8.02 -9.32 14.59
N GLY A 399 -7.70 -8.39 13.69
CA GLY A 399 -6.33 -8.15 13.30
C GLY A 399 -6.14 -6.87 12.50
N TYR A 400 -4.89 -6.45 12.45
CA TYR A 400 -4.44 -5.27 11.71
C TYR A 400 -3.09 -5.55 11.06
N PHE A 401 -2.99 -5.28 9.76
CA PHE A 401 -1.77 -5.36 8.97
C PHE A 401 -1.38 -3.99 8.46
N ALA A 402 -0.19 -3.52 8.85
CA ALA A 402 0.37 -2.29 8.31
C ALA A 402 0.75 -2.47 6.83
N TRP A 403 0.34 -1.55 5.98
CA TRP A 403 0.79 -1.46 4.60
C TRP A 403 1.88 -0.40 4.48
N SER A 404 3.15 -0.79 4.20
CA SER A 404 3.64 -2.15 4.03
C SER A 404 4.87 -2.38 4.92
N ILE A 405 5.36 -3.61 4.98
CA ILE A 405 6.57 -3.92 5.77
C ILE A 405 7.78 -3.13 5.26
N MET A 406 7.95 -2.97 3.96
CA MET A 406 9.05 -2.22 3.36
C MET A 406 8.58 -1.38 2.18
N ASP A 407 9.32 -0.31 1.85
CA ASP A 407 9.13 0.44 0.63
C ASP A 407 9.23 -0.50 -0.56
N ASN A 408 8.37 -0.34 -1.57
CA ASN A 408 8.26 -1.31 -2.65
C ASN A 408 7.81 -0.67 -3.96
N PHE A 409 7.56 -1.47 -4.98
CA PHE A 409 7.04 -1.06 -6.27
C PHE A 409 5.55 -0.73 -6.14
N GLU A 410 5.19 0.58 -6.17
CA GLU A 410 3.81 1.06 -6.02
C GLU A 410 3.08 1.11 -7.36
N TRP A 411 2.95 -0.03 -8.00
CA TRP A 411 2.15 -0.26 -9.21
C TRP A 411 2.46 0.75 -10.34
N ALA A 412 1.46 1.49 -10.84
CA ALA A 412 1.65 2.50 -11.89
C ALA A 412 2.54 3.68 -11.44
N GLU A 413 2.63 3.94 -10.13
CA GLU A 413 3.48 4.97 -9.54
C GLU A 413 4.95 4.54 -9.36
N GLY A 414 5.30 3.28 -9.72
CA GLY A 414 6.67 2.77 -9.62
C GLY A 414 7.23 2.91 -8.21
N TYR A 415 8.44 3.44 -8.08
CA TYR A 415 9.10 3.65 -6.77
C TYR A 415 8.92 5.04 -6.17
N LYS A 416 8.01 5.84 -6.70
CA LYS A 416 7.76 7.21 -6.26
C LYS A 416 7.20 7.29 -4.83
N HIS A 417 6.33 6.36 -4.45
CA HIS A 417 5.64 6.36 -3.15
C HIS A 417 6.26 5.35 -2.18
N ARG A 418 6.56 5.82 -0.98
CA ARG A 418 7.18 5.01 0.08
C ARG A 418 6.15 4.75 1.19
N PHE A 419 5.58 3.55 1.19
CA PHE A 419 4.60 3.10 2.21
C PHE A 419 5.25 2.32 3.35
N GLY A 420 6.46 1.81 3.14
CA GLY A 420 7.11 0.86 4.04
C GLY A 420 7.35 1.38 5.45
N LEU A 421 7.28 0.47 6.41
CA LEU A 421 7.88 0.65 7.73
C LEU A 421 9.41 0.63 7.65
N VAL A 422 9.95 -0.05 6.64
CA VAL A 422 11.37 -0.17 6.37
C VAL A 422 11.69 0.57 5.06
N HIS A 423 12.66 1.45 5.10
CA HIS A 423 13.21 2.10 3.91
C HIS A 423 14.06 1.10 3.11
N VAL A 424 13.83 1.04 1.81
CA VAL A 424 14.65 0.28 0.86
C VAL A 424 15.42 1.26 -0.03
N ASP A 425 16.73 1.14 -0.02
CA ASP A 425 17.59 1.75 -1.04
C ASP A 425 17.56 0.83 -2.26
N TYR A 426 16.88 1.24 -3.32
CA TYR A 426 16.64 0.38 -4.48
C TYR A 426 17.88 0.09 -5.34
N GLU A 427 18.97 0.84 -5.17
CA GLU A 427 20.24 0.58 -5.85
C GLU A 427 21.07 -0.49 -5.12
N THR A 428 21.20 -0.33 -3.81
CA THR A 428 22.02 -1.22 -2.97
C THR A 428 21.23 -2.35 -2.32
N GLN A 429 19.92 -2.26 -2.38
CA GLN A 429 18.99 -3.16 -1.70
C GLN A 429 19.15 -3.16 -0.16
N ARG A 430 19.73 -2.10 0.41
CA ARG A 430 19.88 -1.96 1.85
C ARG A 430 18.53 -1.64 2.50
N ARG A 431 18.23 -2.36 3.60
CA ARG A 431 17.07 -2.12 4.45
C ARG A 431 17.46 -1.23 5.62
N THR A 432 16.67 -0.20 5.88
CA THR A 432 16.82 0.67 7.06
C THR A 432 15.45 0.81 7.73
N PRO A 433 15.20 0.14 8.86
CA PRO A 433 13.95 0.34 9.61
C PRO A 433 13.76 1.81 9.95
N LYS A 434 12.54 2.31 9.73
CA LYS A 434 12.16 3.70 10.02
C LYS A 434 11.77 3.84 11.49
N ASP A 435 11.67 5.05 11.98
CA ASP A 435 11.24 5.29 13.37
C ASP A 435 9.84 4.70 13.62
N SER A 436 8.96 4.71 12.62
CA SER A 436 7.65 4.07 12.68
C SER A 436 7.72 2.56 12.87
N ALA A 437 8.74 1.88 12.33
CA ALA A 437 8.91 0.43 12.50
C ALA A 437 9.18 0.07 13.96
N TYR A 438 10.08 0.80 14.61
CA TYR A 438 10.39 0.59 16.03
C TYR A 438 9.20 0.94 16.92
N TRP A 439 8.53 2.06 16.64
CA TRP A 439 7.31 2.45 17.35
C TRP A 439 6.21 1.39 17.20
N TYR A 440 5.99 0.88 15.99
CA TYR A 440 4.98 -0.16 15.75
C TYR A 440 5.34 -1.47 16.46
N GLY A 441 6.63 -1.81 16.54
CA GLY A 441 7.12 -2.91 17.36
C GLY A 441 6.77 -2.74 18.85
N ASP A 442 6.86 -1.52 19.40
CA ASP A 442 6.45 -1.23 20.78
C ASP A 442 4.92 -1.36 20.97
N VAL A 443 4.13 -0.94 19.97
CA VAL A 443 2.66 -1.14 19.95
C VAL A 443 2.34 -2.62 20.00
N ILE A 444 2.99 -3.43 19.18
CA ILE A 444 2.80 -4.90 19.12
C ILE A 444 3.16 -5.54 20.47
N ARG A 445 4.36 -5.27 20.99
CA ARG A 445 4.85 -5.85 22.25
C ARG A 445 3.96 -5.51 23.44
N SER A 446 3.38 -4.33 23.44
CA SER A 446 2.46 -3.86 24.50
C SER A 446 0.99 -4.15 24.24
N ASN A 447 0.66 -4.84 23.14
CA ASN A 447 -0.71 -5.09 22.68
C ASN A 447 -1.55 -3.79 22.66
N GLY A 448 -1.01 -2.72 22.08
CA GLY A 448 -1.66 -1.41 21.99
C GLY A 448 -1.37 -0.47 23.17
N GLY A 449 -0.74 -0.94 24.26
CA GLY A 449 -0.44 -0.09 25.44
C GLY A 449 0.49 1.08 25.14
N ALA A 450 1.33 1.00 24.09
CA ALA A 450 2.16 2.13 23.66
C ALA A 450 1.35 3.27 23.03
N LEU A 451 0.12 3.02 22.58
CA LEU A 451 -0.79 4.06 22.05
C LEU A 451 -1.19 5.06 23.13
N ASP A 452 -1.36 4.62 24.38
CA ASP A 452 -1.70 5.51 25.50
C ASP A 452 -0.58 6.53 25.81
N LYS A 453 0.68 6.15 25.59
CA LYS A 453 1.82 7.07 25.72
C LYS A 453 1.74 8.20 24.69
N PHE A 454 1.21 7.94 23.51
CA PHE A 454 0.96 8.95 22.48
C PHE A 454 -0.32 9.76 22.73
N ALA A 455 -1.36 9.14 23.24
CA ALA A 455 -2.61 9.81 23.62
C ALA A 455 -2.42 10.69 24.86
N SER A 456 -1.61 10.24 25.83
CA SER A 456 -1.21 11.03 27.01
C SER A 456 -0.09 12.03 26.70
N ALA A 457 0.76 11.77 25.70
CA ALA A 457 1.68 12.73 25.10
C ALA A 457 0.99 13.82 24.28
N GLY A 458 -0.32 13.81 24.20
CA GLY A 458 -1.11 14.96 23.71
C GLY A 458 -0.83 16.27 24.45
N THR A 459 -0.12 16.20 25.59
CA THR A 459 0.57 17.35 26.24
C THR A 459 2.02 17.54 25.79
N ASP A 460 2.66 16.52 25.14
CA ASP A 460 4.04 16.55 24.63
C ASP A 460 4.15 16.35 23.11
N ALA A 461 3.04 16.21 22.39
CA ALA A 461 3.05 16.38 20.93
C ALA A 461 3.77 17.71 20.62
N PRO A 462 4.68 17.73 19.60
CA PRO A 462 5.36 18.98 19.28
C PRO A 462 4.30 20.07 19.18
N PRO A 463 4.42 21.16 19.94
CA PRO A 463 3.41 22.20 19.97
C PRO A 463 3.05 22.56 18.53
N TYR A 464 1.80 22.93 18.28
CA TYR A 464 1.32 23.35 16.95
C TYR A 464 2.36 24.25 16.26
N VAL A 465 3.03 25.13 17.00
CA VAL A 465 4.10 25.99 16.50
C VAL A 465 5.27 25.22 15.88
N ILE A 466 5.62 24.03 16.36
CA ILE A 466 6.73 23.22 15.80
C ILE A 466 6.29 22.51 14.53
N LYS A 467 5.10 21.93 14.52
CA LYS A 467 4.51 21.31 13.31
C LYS A 467 4.38 22.35 12.20
N GLU A 468 3.86 23.52 12.54
CA GLU A 468 3.68 24.62 11.60
C GLU A 468 5.03 25.18 11.10
N THR A 469 6.03 25.24 11.95
CA THR A 469 7.41 25.59 11.58
C THR A 469 7.96 24.64 10.52
N MET A 470 7.84 23.33 10.75
CA MET A 470 8.29 22.32 9.77
C MET A 470 7.53 22.43 8.44
N ARG A 471 6.20 22.60 8.51
CA ARG A 471 5.35 22.79 7.33
C ARG A 471 5.75 24.02 6.52
N TYR A 472 5.97 25.14 7.21
CA TYR A 472 6.40 26.38 6.56
C TYR A 472 7.75 26.21 5.86
N ILE A 473 8.74 25.62 6.53
CA ILE A 473 10.06 25.37 5.96
C ILE A 473 9.96 24.55 4.67
N ASN A 474 9.20 23.44 4.69
CA ASN A 474 9.02 22.58 3.53
C ASN A 474 8.27 23.25 2.36
N ALA A 475 7.34 24.13 2.65
CA ALA A 475 6.57 24.87 1.64
C ALA A 475 7.36 26.01 0.98
N HIS A 476 8.44 26.51 1.63
CA HIS A 476 9.16 27.72 1.21
C HIS A 476 10.67 27.45 1.02
N LEU A 477 11.03 26.23 0.53
CA LEU A 477 12.44 25.81 0.42
C LEU A 477 13.27 26.70 -0.50
N SER A 478 12.66 27.19 -1.58
CA SER A 478 13.29 28.12 -2.54
C SER A 478 13.29 29.58 -2.06
N GLU A 479 12.53 29.90 -1.02
CA GLU A 479 12.44 31.27 -0.54
C GLU A 479 13.52 31.60 0.49
N MET A 480 13.90 32.88 0.48
CA MET A 480 14.82 33.42 1.46
C MET A 480 14.08 33.78 2.75
N PHE A 481 14.30 33.01 3.79
CA PHE A 481 13.86 33.36 5.14
C PHE A 481 14.92 33.00 6.17
N ASN A 482 14.93 33.72 7.28
CA ASN A 482 15.76 33.42 8.44
C ASN A 482 14.88 33.06 9.64
N ILE A 483 15.52 32.71 10.77
CA ILE A 483 14.79 32.31 11.99
C ILE A 483 13.91 33.43 12.54
N LYS A 484 14.26 34.70 12.32
CA LYS A 484 13.44 35.84 12.77
C LYS A 484 12.16 35.94 11.95
N ASP A 485 12.27 35.77 10.62
CA ASP A 485 11.12 35.79 9.72
C ASP A 485 10.16 34.63 10.06
N LEU A 486 10.73 33.44 10.26
CA LEU A 486 9.99 32.26 10.65
C LEU A 486 9.30 32.43 12.01
N ALA A 487 9.98 32.99 12.99
CA ALA A 487 9.42 33.25 14.31
C ALA A 487 8.32 34.33 14.26
N ALA A 488 8.50 35.36 13.43
CA ALA A 488 7.47 36.38 13.20
C ALA A 488 6.20 35.76 12.58
N HIS A 489 6.36 34.86 11.58
CA HIS A 489 5.24 34.10 11.01
C HIS A 489 4.54 33.24 12.06
N MET A 490 5.30 32.60 12.96
CA MET A 490 4.79 31.81 14.08
C MET A 490 4.30 32.66 15.27
N ARG A 491 4.33 33.98 15.15
CA ARG A 491 3.93 34.95 16.19
C ARG A 491 4.60 34.67 17.55
N CYS A 492 5.91 34.37 17.54
CA CYS A 492 6.68 34.09 18.74
C CYS A 492 8.10 34.67 18.67
N HIS A 493 8.81 34.66 19.82
CA HIS A 493 10.18 35.13 19.85
C HIS A 493 11.14 34.10 19.21
N PRO A 494 12.17 34.49 18.41
CA PRO A 494 13.12 33.60 17.76
C PRO A 494 13.81 32.60 18.69
N ASP A 495 14.22 33.05 19.88
CA ASP A 495 14.86 32.18 20.89
C ASP A 495 13.88 31.17 21.48
N PHE A 496 12.61 31.56 21.64
CA PHE A 496 11.57 30.64 22.07
C PHE A 496 11.36 29.55 21.01
N LEU A 497 11.23 29.93 19.76
CA LEU A 497 11.06 28.99 18.66
C LEU A 497 12.23 28.02 18.56
N SER A 498 13.47 28.53 18.58
CA SER A 498 14.68 27.71 18.50
C SER A 498 14.82 26.73 19.66
N ARG A 499 14.58 27.17 20.89
CA ARG A 499 14.63 26.30 22.09
C ARG A 499 13.51 25.25 22.08
N LYS A 500 12.29 25.65 21.71
CA LYS A 500 11.15 24.73 21.62
C LYS A 500 11.39 23.71 20.51
N PHE A 501 11.86 24.15 19.34
CA PHE A 501 12.17 23.27 18.23
C PHE A 501 13.23 22.21 18.63
N LYS A 502 14.36 22.66 19.20
CA LYS A 502 15.41 21.76 19.67
C LYS A 502 14.92 20.80 20.76
N LYS A 503 14.10 21.29 21.71
CA LYS A 503 13.54 20.44 22.78
C LYS A 503 12.71 19.28 22.21
N HIS A 504 11.91 19.53 21.16
CA HIS A 504 10.98 18.53 20.64
C HIS A 504 11.54 17.70 19.48
N THR A 505 12.54 18.21 18.74
CA THR A 505 13.13 17.52 17.58
C THR A 505 14.52 16.95 17.86
N GLY A 506 15.15 17.36 18.95
CA GLY A 506 16.56 17.05 19.25
C GLY A 506 17.56 17.82 18.36
N VAL A 507 17.11 18.57 17.35
CA VAL A 507 17.94 19.23 16.34
C VAL A 507 17.82 20.74 16.42
N ASP A 508 18.93 21.47 16.27
CA ASP A 508 18.90 22.94 16.17
C ASP A 508 18.13 23.38 14.93
N LEU A 509 17.20 24.32 15.06
CA LEU A 509 16.33 24.81 13.98
C LEU A 509 17.14 25.29 12.74
N SER A 510 18.27 25.99 12.96
CA SER A 510 19.14 26.42 11.86
C SER A 510 19.82 25.27 11.13
N LEU A 511 20.13 24.19 11.84
CA LEU A 511 20.68 22.97 11.24
C LEU A 511 19.61 22.22 10.46
N TYR A 512 18.40 22.14 10.99
CA TYR A 512 17.25 21.54 10.32
C TYR A 512 16.97 22.24 8.99
N ILE A 513 16.85 23.57 8.96
CA ILE A 513 16.62 24.34 7.72
C ILE A 513 17.72 24.05 6.69
N ARG A 514 18.98 24.06 7.10
CA ARG A 514 20.11 23.78 6.19
C ARG A 514 20.06 22.37 5.61
N ARG A 515 19.70 21.36 6.42
CA ARG A 515 19.57 19.97 5.97
C ARG A 515 18.50 19.85 4.90
N ILE A 516 17.28 20.29 5.17
CA ILE A 516 16.16 20.21 4.24
C ILE A 516 16.49 20.93 2.92
N ARG A 517 17.13 22.09 2.96
CA ARG A 517 17.57 22.82 1.74
C ARG A 517 18.64 22.05 0.94
N ILE A 518 19.59 21.42 1.62
CA ILE A 518 20.60 20.59 0.94
C ILE A 518 19.99 19.33 0.35
N ASP A 519 19.04 18.69 1.03
CA ASP A 519 18.35 17.54 0.48
C ASP A 519 17.52 17.92 -0.75
N HIS A 520 16.87 19.09 -0.74
CA HIS A 520 16.21 19.62 -1.94
C HIS A 520 17.22 19.88 -3.09
N ALA A 521 18.37 20.48 -2.78
CA ALA A 521 19.44 20.68 -3.76
C ALA A 521 19.97 19.37 -4.35
N ARG A 522 20.06 18.31 -3.56
CA ARG A 522 20.45 16.97 -4.04
C ARG A 522 19.47 16.44 -5.08
N GLU A 523 18.18 16.58 -4.85
CA GLU A 523 17.17 16.18 -5.84
C GLU A 523 17.28 16.99 -7.14
N LEU A 524 17.46 18.30 -7.04
CA LEU A 524 17.66 19.16 -8.20
C LEU A 524 18.93 18.79 -9.00
N LEU A 525 20.02 18.47 -8.30
CA LEU A 525 21.32 18.13 -8.91
C LEU A 525 21.36 16.72 -9.54
N LYS A 526 20.34 15.91 -9.40
CA LYS A 526 20.16 14.70 -10.21
C LYS A 526 19.96 15.04 -11.70
N ASN A 527 19.47 16.25 -12.00
CA ASN A 527 19.47 16.76 -13.36
C ASN A 527 20.89 17.25 -13.74
N PRO A 528 21.63 16.55 -14.64
CA PRO A 528 22.99 16.90 -15.02
C PRO A 528 23.11 18.19 -15.82
N ASP A 529 22.00 18.72 -16.33
CA ASP A 529 21.95 19.94 -17.16
C ASP A 529 21.61 21.19 -16.32
N LEU A 530 21.16 21.03 -15.08
CA LEU A 530 20.89 22.14 -14.18
C LEU A 530 22.19 22.78 -13.71
N LEU A 531 22.28 24.12 -13.76
CA LEU A 531 23.43 24.81 -13.22
C LEU A 531 23.49 24.69 -11.69
N ILE A 532 24.69 24.57 -11.15
CA ILE A 532 24.88 24.47 -9.69
C ILE A 532 24.38 25.73 -8.98
N ASP A 533 24.49 26.89 -9.65
CA ASP A 533 24.00 28.17 -9.15
C ASP A 533 22.47 28.18 -9.07
N ASP A 534 21.79 27.66 -10.09
CA ASP A 534 20.32 27.53 -10.10
C ASP A 534 19.83 26.57 -9.01
N ALA A 535 20.55 25.46 -8.82
CA ALA A 535 20.23 24.50 -7.76
C ALA A 535 20.40 25.14 -6.36
N ALA A 536 21.41 25.98 -6.17
CA ALA A 536 21.62 26.71 -4.94
C ALA A 536 20.49 27.71 -4.69
N GLU A 537 20.14 28.52 -5.69
CA GLU A 537 19.06 29.52 -5.61
C GLU A 537 17.70 28.86 -5.35
N GLN A 538 17.34 27.84 -6.13
CA GLN A 538 16.10 27.09 -5.95
C GLN A 538 16.01 26.35 -4.60
N SER A 539 17.13 26.19 -3.92
CA SER A 539 17.21 25.62 -2.56
C SER A 539 17.38 26.69 -1.47
N GLY A 540 17.13 27.95 -1.79
CA GLY A 540 17.13 29.06 -0.84
C GLY A 540 18.52 29.49 -0.34
N PHE A 541 19.59 29.29 -1.15
CA PHE A 541 20.93 29.81 -0.89
C PHE A 541 21.24 30.98 -1.83
N THR A 542 21.66 32.10 -1.26
CA THR A 542 22.08 33.30 -2.03
C THR A 542 23.53 33.32 -2.40
N ASP A 543 24.37 32.55 -1.69
CA ASP A 543 25.80 32.52 -1.89
C ASP A 543 26.25 31.11 -2.25
N ARG A 544 26.75 30.96 -3.49
CA ARG A 544 27.28 29.72 -4.04
C ARG A 544 28.43 29.15 -3.19
N ILE A 545 29.28 30.01 -2.66
CA ILE A 545 30.44 29.57 -1.85
C ILE A 545 29.91 28.98 -0.54
N HIS A 546 28.97 29.66 0.10
CA HIS A 546 28.30 29.18 1.30
C HIS A 546 27.53 27.89 1.02
N PHE A 547 26.76 27.83 -0.06
CA PHE A 547 26.06 26.61 -0.50
C PHE A 547 27.03 25.44 -0.64
N SER A 548 28.12 25.61 -1.42
CA SER A 548 29.09 24.55 -1.67
C SER A 548 29.77 24.04 -0.40
N LYS A 549 30.07 24.94 0.53
CA LYS A 549 30.63 24.57 1.85
C LYS A 549 29.63 23.77 2.69
N VAL A 550 28.38 24.21 2.75
CA VAL A 550 27.31 23.52 3.49
C VAL A 550 27.00 22.18 2.86
N PHE A 551 26.88 22.13 1.53
CA PHE A 551 26.64 20.91 0.78
C PHE A 551 27.74 19.87 1.05
N ARG A 552 29.02 20.26 0.89
CA ARG A 552 30.16 19.36 1.15
C ARG A 552 30.22 18.91 2.62
N ARG A 553 29.92 19.81 3.56
CA ARG A 553 29.90 19.47 4.99
C ARG A 553 28.83 18.44 5.33
N LEU A 554 27.67 18.51 4.64
CA LEU A 554 26.52 17.66 4.95
C LEU A 554 26.47 16.38 4.11
N THR A 555 27.10 16.35 2.92
CA THR A 555 27.05 15.20 2.01
C THR A 555 28.41 14.50 1.81
N GLY A 556 29.50 15.11 2.30
CA GLY A 556 30.86 14.62 2.06
C GLY A 556 31.44 14.98 0.69
N GLN A 557 30.63 15.46 -0.26
CA GLN A 557 31.02 15.75 -1.65
C GLN A 557 30.69 17.20 -2.01
N THR A 558 31.39 17.74 -3.02
CA THR A 558 30.97 19.03 -3.59
C THR A 558 29.74 18.85 -4.48
N PRO A 559 28.91 19.91 -4.68
CA PRO A 559 27.75 19.84 -5.57
C PRO A 559 28.11 19.31 -6.96
N GLY A 560 29.22 19.76 -7.53
CA GLY A 560 29.67 19.31 -8.85
C GLY A 560 30.21 17.87 -8.88
N GLN A 561 30.74 17.35 -7.77
CA GLN A 561 31.08 15.92 -7.66
C GLN A 561 29.83 15.06 -7.60
N TYR A 562 28.83 15.49 -6.82
CA TYR A 562 27.55 14.83 -6.71
C TYR A 562 26.81 14.78 -8.06
N GLN A 563 26.70 15.91 -8.75
CA GLN A 563 26.02 16.01 -10.05
C GLN A 563 26.71 15.17 -11.14
N ARG A 564 28.06 15.10 -11.16
CA ARG A 564 28.80 14.31 -12.15
C ARG A 564 28.48 12.83 -12.14
N GLN A 565 28.05 12.27 -11.04
CA GLN A 565 27.64 10.85 -10.93
C GLN A 565 26.48 10.57 -11.91
N PHE A 566 25.50 11.45 -11.95
CA PHE A 566 24.32 11.31 -12.84
C PHE A 566 24.63 11.64 -14.32
N ARG A 567 25.66 12.46 -14.60
CA ARG A 567 26.11 12.73 -15.96
C ARG A 567 26.77 11.51 -16.58
N VAL A 568 27.62 10.82 -15.85
CA VAL A 568 28.30 9.59 -16.30
C VAL A 568 27.29 8.48 -16.59
N GLU A 569 26.29 8.34 -15.77
CA GLU A 569 25.21 7.34 -15.97
C GLU A 569 24.40 7.62 -17.25
N ARG A 570 24.06 8.89 -17.52
CA ARG A 570 23.38 9.28 -18.76
C ARG A 570 24.23 9.01 -19.99
N ASP A 571 25.50 9.36 -19.97
CA ASP A 571 26.40 9.16 -21.10
C ASP A 571 26.70 7.68 -21.36
N ALA A 572 26.75 6.85 -20.31
CA ALA A 572 26.84 5.40 -20.41
C ALA A 572 25.57 4.79 -21.03
N SER A 573 24.38 5.32 -20.70
CA SER A 573 23.11 4.86 -21.28
C SER A 573 22.96 5.23 -22.76
N LEU A 574 23.58 6.35 -23.20
CA LEU A 574 23.57 6.79 -24.59
C LEU A 574 24.60 6.05 -25.49
N HIS A 575 25.61 5.43 -24.89
CA HIS A 575 26.69 4.73 -25.61
C HIS A 575 26.59 3.21 -25.58
N THR A 576 25.45 2.62 -25.15
CA THR A 576 25.20 1.20 -25.33
C THR A 576 24.86 0.95 -26.81
N PRO A 577 25.75 0.33 -27.63
CA PRO A 577 25.46 0.12 -29.03
C PRO A 577 24.30 -0.87 -29.18
N LEU A 578 23.27 -0.48 -29.89
CA LEU A 578 22.26 -1.41 -30.39
C LEU A 578 22.99 -2.52 -31.15
N LYS A 579 22.97 -3.74 -30.64
CA LYS A 579 23.48 -4.90 -31.39
C LYS A 579 22.80 -4.93 -32.75
N PRO A 580 23.53 -5.00 -33.88
CA PRO A 580 22.95 -5.05 -35.19
C PRO A 580 22.10 -6.32 -35.31
N LYS A 581 20.83 -6.16 -35.72
CA LYS A 581 19.99 -7.27 -36.14
C LYS A 581 20.68 -7.98 -37.31
N ASN A 582 21.03 -9.22 -37.13
CA ASN A 582 21.58 -10.08 -38.15
C ASN A 582 20.51 -10.35 -39.24
N PRO A 583 20.68 -9.91 -40.48
CA PRO A 583 19.75 -10.23 -41.57
C PRO A 583 20.23 -11.51 -42.25
N ARG A 584 19.64 -12.65 -41.91
CA ARG A 584 19.59 -13.92 -42.69
C ARG A 584 18.70 -14.87 -41.91
N SER A 585 17.63 -15.40 -42.48
CA SER A 585 17.46 -16.08 -43.75
C SER A 585 15.98 -16.11 -44.17
N VAL A 586 15.70 -15.50 -45.28
CA VAL A 586 14.58 -15.93 -46.14
C VAL A 586 15.18 -16.96 -47.08
N HIS A 587 14.81 -18.23 -46.95
CA HIS A 587 14.66 -19.24 -48.04
C HIS A 587 14.47 -20.65 -47.47
N ALA A 588 13.38 -21.25 -47.96
CA ALA A 588 12.86 -22.60 -47.95
C ALA A 588 11.75 -22.86 -46.92
#